data_5d3386d8efbdc69b7781fb169a545144
#
_entry.id   5d3386d8efbdc69b7781fb169a545144
#
_cell.length_a   1.000
_cell.length_b   1.000
_cell.length_c   1.000
_cell.angle_alpha   90.00
_cell.angle_beta   90.00
_cell.angle_gamma   90.00
#
_symmetry.space_group_name_H-M   'P 1'
#
loop_
_entity.id
_entity.type
_entity.pdbx_description
1 polymer ?
#
loop_
_entity_poly.entity_id
_entity_poly.type
_entity_poly.pdbx_seq_one_letter_code
_entity_poly.pdbx_strand_id
1 'polypeptide(L)'
;MSCKMRPVADFVRWLAPIDAGFSLPYDARLMTTATALPFLSPSTVPDAAGHFGPYGGVFVPETLVTALDQLGAEYEKAKNDPAFQREFDFYLREFVGRPSRLYHAKRLTEKFGGAKIYLKREDLNHTGAHKINNTIGQALLTLRMGKKRVIAETGAGQHGVATATVAALFNLKCDVYMGAEDIRRQSLNVFRMKLMGANVIEVHSGSKTLKDALNEAMRDWMGSVEGTHYIIGSVAGPHPFPMMVRDFQSCMGREARAQCLELEGRLPDVVIACVGGGSNAAGIFAPFVPDKSVRMIGVEAGGRGSALGQHAATLSQGKPGVLHGMMSYILQDEDGQTADVHSVSAGLDYPGVGPEHAYWKDAGRVEYVSITDAEALEAFQLLARCEGILPALETAHAIAQAGKIAGKMSKDKIIIINLSGRGDKDCQEVARLLEK
;
A
#
# COMPACT_ATOMS: atom_id res chain seq x y z
N MET A 1 -22.08 -9.74 -44.79
CA MET A 1 -21.54 -8.36 -44.69
C MET A 1 -20.22 -8.40 -43.95
N SER A 2 -19.11 -8.27 -44.69
CA SER A 2 -17.74 -8.39 -44.20
C SER A 2 -17.24 -7.03 -43.68
N CYS A 3 -17.02 -6.92 -42.37
CA CYS A 3 -16.44 -5.74 -41.78
C CYS A 3 -14.91 -5.84 -41.89
N LYS A 4 -14.31 -5.12 -42.83
CA LYS A 4 -12.86 -5.01 -42.99
C LYS A 4 -12.32 -4.01 -41.92
N MET A 5 -11.53 -4.50 -40.98
CA MET A 5 -10.71 -3.65 -40.10
C MET A 5 -9.65 -2.91 -40.93
N ARG A 6 -9.55 -1.60 -40.75
CA ARG A 6 -8.48 -0.76 -41.33
C ARG A 6 -7.19 -0.94 -40.52
N PRO A 7 -6.02 -0.84 -41.15
CA PRO A 7 -4.73 -1.00 -40.47
C PRO A 7 -4.41 0.18 -39.53
N VAL A 8 -3.72 -0.13 -38.45
CA VAL A 8 -3.33 0.76 -37.31
C VAL A 8 -2.30 1.86 -37.68
N ALA A 9 -1.97 2.04 -38.98
CA ALA A 9 -0.90 2.95 -39.40
C ALA A 9 -1.21 4.46 -39.32
N ASP A 10 -2.45 4.88 -39.10
CA ASP A 10 -2.84 6.31 -39.16
C ASP A 10 -2.91 7.02 -37.79
N PHE A 11 -2.54 6.34 -36.69
CA PHE A 11 -2.63 6.90 -35.34
C PHE A 11 -1.38 7.67 -34.86
N VAL A 12 -0.30 7.69 -35.64
CA VAL A 12 0.99 8.30 -35.25
C VAL A 12 1.10 9.80 -35.57
N ARG A 13 0.08 10.43 -36.14
CA ARG A 13 0.18 11.82 -36.66
C ARG A 13 -0.26 12.92 -35.69
N TRP A 14 -0.50 12.63 -34.40
CA TRP A 14 -0.95 13.61 -33.39
C TRP A 14 0.05 13.87 -32.25
N LEU A 15 1.32 13.52 -32.42
CA LEU A 15 2.37 13.88 -31.45
C LEU A 15 3.26 14.98 -32.06
N ALA A 16 2.74 16.23 -32.09
CA ALA A 16 3.60 17.39 -32.15
C ALA A 16 4.22 17.61 -30.74
N PRO A 17 5.49 18.01 -30.63
CA PRO A 17 6.09 18.33 -29.36
C PRO A 17 5.36 19.51 -28.72
N ILE A 18 4.85 19.34 -27.52
CA ILE A 18 4.33 20.42 -26.69
C ILE A 18 5.54 21.22 -26.20
N ASP A 19 5.73 22.41 -26.76
CA ASP A 19 6.76 23.35 -26.34
C ASP A 19 6.56 23.71 -24.85
N ALA A 20 7.67 23.67 -24.11
CA ALA A 20 7.76 24.06 -22.72
C ALA A 20 7.43 25.59 -22.59
N GLY A 21 6.22 25.94 -22.16
CA GLY A 21 5.82 27.33 -22.00
C GLY A 21 4.45 27.61 -21.42
N PHE A 22 3.82 26.67 -20.70
CA PHE A 22 2.57 26.97 -19.99
C PHE A 22 2.82 27.12 -18.50
N SER A 23 3.17 28.32 -18.05
CA SER A 23 2.97 28.73 -16.66
C SER A 23 1.53 29.25 -16.53
N LEU A 24 0.65 28.49 -15.93
CA LEU A 24 -0.65 29.00 -15.50
C LEU A 24 -0.45 29.98 -14.35
N PRO A 25 -1.06 31.16 -14.36
CA PRO A 25 -1.01 32.06 -13.21
C PRO A 25 -1.81 31.46 -12.06
N TYR A 26 -1.10 31.07 -11.01
CA TYR A 26 -1.67 30.53 -9.79
C TYR A 26 -2.27 31.70 -8.98
N ASP A 27 -3.61 31.78 -8.90
CA ASP A 27 -4.28 32.75 -8.04
C ASP A 27 -4.30 32.24 -6.59
N ALA A 28 -3.41 32.81 -5.78
CA ALA A 28 -3.22 32.45 -4.37
C ALA A 28 -4.41 32.84 -3.46
N ARG A 29 -5.53 33.35 -3.99
CA ARG A 29 -6.61 33.96 -3.20
C ARG A 29 -7.77 33.01 -2.84
N LEU A 30 -7.72 31.73 -3.25
CA LEU A 30 -8.75 30.75 -2.90
C LEU A 30 -8.37 29.82 -1.73
N MET A 31 -7.40 30.21 -0.92
CA MET A 31 -7.08 29.49 0.32
C MET A 31 -7.99 29.94 1.46
N THR A 32 -9.20 29.40 1.54
CA THR A 32 -9.93 29.37 2.80
C THR A 32 -9.22 28.36 3.72
N THR A 33 -8.91 28.82 4.92
CA THR A 33 -8.18 28.19 6.01
C THR A 33 -8.65 26.77 6.36
N ALA A 34 -8.26 25.77 5.58
CA ALA A 34 -8.18 24.40 6.08
C ALA A 34 -6.84 24.32 6.84
N THR A 35 -6.92 24.20 8.16
CA THR A 35 -5.76 23.98 9.03
C THR A 35 -5.03 22.74 8.50
N ALA A 36 -3.84 22.92 7.94
CA ALA A 36 -2.99 21.82 7.50
C ALA A 36 -2.79 20.88 8.68
N LEU A 37 -3.26 19.64 8.55
CA LEU A 37 -3.04 18.62 9.58
C LEU A 37 -1.54 18.36 9.68
N PRO A 38 -0.95 18.32 10.90
CA PRO A 38 0.48 18.12 11.03
C PRO A 38 0.93 16.82 10.37
N PHE A 39 1.96 16.89 9.54
CA PHE A 39 2.50 15.78 8.75
C PHE A 39 2.97 14.59 9.61
N LEU A 40 3.31 14.81 10.88
CA LEU A 40 3.92 13.83 11.77
C LEU A 40 2.94 13.30 12.82
N SER A 41 2.82 11.97 12.90
CA SER A 41 2.38 11.31 14.13
C SER A 41 3.49 11.47 15.20
N PRO A 42 3.17 11.69 16.48
CA PRO A 42 4.16 11.76 17.56
C PRO A 42 4.66 10.35 17.92
N SER A 43 5.17 9.60 16.96
CA SER A 43 5.85 8.33 17.19
C SER A 43 7.28 8.61 17.60
N THR A 44 7.73 8.04 18.72
CA THR A 44 9.12 8.10 19.16
C THR A 44 10.01 7.09 18.42
N VAL A 45 9.46 6.35 17.48
CA VAL A 45 10.12 5.34 16.65
C VAL A 45 9.96 5.68 15.17
N PRO A 46 10.94 5.33 14.32
CA PRO A 46 12.19 4.67 14.68
C PRO A 46 13.18 5.60 15.39
N ASP A 47 14.25 5.00 15.95
CA ASP A 47 15.42 5.75 16.41
C ASP A 47 16.21 6.33 15.21
N ALA A 48 17.30 7.04 15.50
CA ALA A 48 18.15 7.68 14.48
C ALA A 48 18.83 6.67 13.53
N ALA A 49 18.97 5.41 13.93
CA ALA A 49 19.50 4.32 13.11
C ALA A 49 18.41 3.54 12.36
N GLY A 50 17.16 3.97 12.48
CA GLY A 50 16.03 3.36 11.77
C GLY A 50 15.43 2.14 12.46
N HIS A 51 15.66 1.97 13.77
CA HIS A 51 15.13 0.82 14.51
C HIS A 51 13.79 1.14 15.19
N PHE A 52 12.89 0.18 15.13
CA PHE A 52 11.64 0.06 15.87
C PHE A 52 11.85 -1.00 16.96
N GLY A 53 12.45 -0.63 18.09
CA GLY A 53 12.95 -1.60 19.05
C GLY A 53 14.04 -2.49 18.44
N PRO A 54 13.91 -3.83 18.43
CA PRO A 54 14.89 -4.73 17.80
C PRO A 54 14.75 -4.84 16.27
N TYR A 55 13.73 -4.22 15.67
CA TYR A 55 13.37 -4.36 14.25
C TYR A 55 13.80 -3.14 13.44
N GLY A 56 13.85 -3.26 12.11
CA GLY A 56 14.27 -2.20 11.20
C GLY A 56 15.75 -2.24 10.87
N GLY A 57 16.40 -1.09 10.86
CA GLY A 57 17.82 -0.95 10.55
C GLY A 57 18.14 -0.97 9.05
N VAL A 58 19.42 -1.19 8.72
CA VAL A 58 19.96 -1.15 7.35
C VAL A 58 20.84 -2.40 7.12
N PHE A 59 20.28 -3.43 6.50
CA PHE A 59 20.94 -4.70 6.20
C PHE A 59 21.10 -4.85 4.69
N VAL A 60 21.93 -4.00 4.09
CA VAL A 60 22.12 -3.91 2.64
C VAL A 60 23.60 -4.03 2.27
N PRO A 61 23.92 -4.36 1.01
CA PRO A 61 25.26 -4.21 0.48
C PRO A 61 25.74 -2.76 0.59
N GLU A 62 27.05 -2.57 0.83
CA GLU A 62 27.68 -1.26 1.02
C GLU A 62 27.39 -0.28 -0.13
N THR A 63 27.23 -0.79 -1.35
CA THR A 63 26.87 0.00 -2.54
C THR A 63 25.54 0.77 -2.42
N LEU A 64 24.63 0.36 -1.56
CA LEU A 64 23.35 1.04 -1.34
C LEU A 64 23.37 2.06 -0.20
N VAL A 65 24.38 2.04 0.68
CA VAL A 65 24.44 2.89 1.88
C VAL A 65 24.37 4.37 1.51
N THR A 66 25.20 4.82 0.57
CA THR A 66 25.19 6.24 0.12
C THR A 66 23.84 6.67 -0.45
N ALA A 67 23.14 5.80 -1.17
CA ALA A 67 21.82 6.12 -1.73
C ALA A 67 20.75 6.22 -0.65
N LEU A 68 20.83 5.38 0.39
CA LEU A 68 19.94 5.42 1.54
C LEU A 68 20.20 6.66 2.42
N ASP A 69 21.46 7.02 2.63
CA ASP A 69 21.85 8.23 3.35
C ASP A 69 21.36 9.49 2.62
N GLN A 70 21.50 9.55 1.29
CA GLN A 70 20.96 10.63 0.47
C GLN A 70 19.45 10.73 0.62
N LEU A 71 18.73 9.60 0.53
CA LEU A 71 17.29 9.54 0.66
C LEU A 71 16.85 9.98 2.06
N GLY A 72 17.49 9.47 3.10
CA GLY A 72 17.20 9.81 4.50
C GLY A 72 17.40 11.32 4.77
N ALA A 73 18.53 11.87 4.33
CA ALA A 73 18.83 13.28 4.47
C ALA A 73 17.83 14.18 3.71
N GLU A 74 17.43 13.79 2.50
CA GLU A 74 16.45 14.57 1.73
C GLU A 74 15.04 14.44 2.32
N TYR A 75 14.67 13.26 2.81
CA TYR A 75 13.39 13.07 3.49
C TYR A 75 13.30 13.91 4.78
N GLU A 76 14.36 13.94 5.61
CA GLU A 76 14.41 14.77 6.82
C GLU A 76 14.28 16.28 6.51
N LYS A 77 14.87 16.75 5.41
CA LYS A 77 14.65 18.12 4.93
C LYS A 77 13.21 18.33 4.48
N ALA A 78 12.69 17.43 3.63
CA ALA A 78 11.36 17.54 3.03
C ALA A 78 10.25 17.54 4.08
N LYS A 79 10.31 16.67 5.08
CA LYS A 79 9.28 16.60 6.13
C LYS A 79 9.18 17.87 6.98
N ASN A 80 10.25 18.66 7.04
CA ASN A 80 10.30 19.93 7.77
C ASN A 80 10.17 21.15 6.85
N ASP A 81 10.04 20.96 5.53
CA ASP A 81 9.90 22.03 4.55
C ASP A 81 8.41 22.33 4.25
N PRO A 82 7.90 23.51 4.65
CA PRO A 82 6.52 23.89 4.36
C PRO A 82 6.18 23.94 2.86
N ALA A 83 7.17 24.16 1.98
CA ALA A 83 6.94 24.15 0.55
C ALA A 83 6.66 22.72 0.04
N PHE A 84 7.46 21.75 0.47
CA PHE A 84 7.22 20.34 0.17
C PHE A 84 5.87 19.87 0.69
N GLN A 85 5.52 20.24 1.93
CA GLN A 85 4.23 19.86 2.53
C GLN A 85 3.05 20.42 1.73
N ARG A 86 3.10 21.70 1.33
CA ARG A 86 2.05 22.30 0.50
C ARG A 86 1.93 21.63 -0.86
N GLU A 87 3.05 21.29 -1.51
CA GLU A 87 3.06 20.60 -2.80
C GLU A 87 2.51 19.18 -2.67
N PHE A 88 2.91 18.44 -1.64
CA PHE A 88 2.39 17.11 -1.35
C PHE A 88 0.88 17.15 -1.08
N ASP A 89 0.41 18.07 -0.23
CA ASP A 89 -1.02 18.27 0.07
C ASP A 89 -1.81 18.70 -1.18
N PHE A 90 -1.22 19.53 -2.06
CA PHE A 90 -1.84 19.88 -3.33
C PHE A 90 -2.10 18.64 -4.18
N TYR A 91 -1.11 17.77 -4.39
CA TYR A 91 -1.31 16.56 -5.19
C TYR A 91 -2.26 15.56 -4.49
N LEU A 92 -2.21 15.44 -3.19
CA LEU A 92 -3.16 14.59 -2.45
C LEU A 92 -4.60 15.08 -2.65
N ARG A 93 -4.85 16.37 -2.66
CA ARG A 93 -6.18 16.94 -2.81
C ARG A 93 -6.63 16.95 -4.26
N GLU A 94 -5.85 17.57 -5.14
CA GLU A 94 -6.28 17.89 -6.51
C GLU A 94 -6.11 16.70 -7.47
N PHE A 95 -5.12 15.83 -7.23
CA PHE A 95 -4.83 14.71 -8.13
C PHE A 95 -5.31 13.36 -7.56
N VAL A 96 -5.09 13.10 -6.28
CA VAL A 96 -5.50 11.84 -5.65
C VAL A 96 -6.99 11.85 -5.27
N GLY A 97 -7.56 13.02 -4.99
CA GLY A 97 -8.97 13.18 -4.61
C GLY A 97 -9.22 13.02 -3.11
N ARG A 98 -8.22 13.35 -2.28
CA ARG A 98 -8.37 13.30 -0.82
C ARG A 98 -9.07 14.54 -0.27
N PRO A 99 -9.71 14.46 0.94
CA PRO A 99 -9.78 13.30 1.83
C PRO A 99 -10.69 12.18 1.31
N SER A 100 -10.25 10.92 1.43
CA SER A 100 -11.11 9.78 1.15
C SER A 100 -12.23 9.70 2.20
N ARG A 101 -13.39 9.18 1.82
CA ARG A 101 -14.57 9.17 2.70
C ARG A 101 -14.51 8.08 3.76
N LEU A 102 -15.05 8.40 4.94
CA LEU A 102 -15.43 7.42 5.95
C LEU A 102 -16.93 7.10 5.76
N TYR A 103 -17.23 5.95 5.17
CA TYR A 103 -18.56 5.56 4.74
C TYR A 103 -19.20 4.58 5.74
N HIS A 104 -20.39 4.89 6.25
CA HIS A 104 -21.15 3.96 7.08
C HIS A 104 -21.80 2.88 6.22
N ALA A 105 -21.28 1.66 6.29
CA ALA A 105 -21.75 0.48 5.57
C ALA A 105 -22.99 -0.09 6.30
N LYS A 106 -24.16 0.51 6.07
CA LYS A 106 -25.40 0.22 6.83
C LYS A 106 -25.85 -1.23 6.64
N ARG A 107 -25.91 -1.70 5.40
CA ARG A 107 -26.35 -3.08 5.10
C ARG A 107 -25.38 -4.12 5.61
N LEU A 108 -24.08 -3.84 5.56
CA LEU A 108 -23.05 -4.69 6.15
C LEU A 108 -23.17 -4.71 7.68
N THR A 109 -23.43 -3.56 8.31
CA THR A 109 -23.71 -3.44 9.75
C THR A 109 -24.92 -4.29 10.15
N GLU A 110 -26.01 -4.20 9.42
CA GLU A 110 -27.23 -5.01 9.64
C GLU A 110 -26.94 -6.50 9.47
N LYS A 111 -26.15 -6.87 8.44
CA LYS A 111 -25.80 -8.26 8.15
C LYS A 111 -24.95 -8.90 9.24
N PHE A 112 -23.97 -8.17 9.78
CA PHE A 112 -23.11 -8.67 10.85
C PHE A 112 -23.83 -8.63 12.22
N GLY A 113 -24.72 -7.65 12.42
CA GLY A 113 -25.32 -7.33 13.72
C GLY A 113 -24.28 -6.72 14.67
N GLY A 114 -24.72 -6.09 15.77
CA GLY A 114 -23.81 -5.48 16.73
C GLY A 114 -23.19 -4.17 16.27
N ALA A 115 -21.86 -4.06 16.27
CA ALA A 115 -21.15 -2.82 16.03
C ALA A 115 -21.43 -2.17 14.67
N LYS A 116 -21.44 -0.82 14.62
CA LYS A 116 -21.48 -0.05 13.37
C LYS A 116 -20.21 -0.28 12.56
N ILE A 117 -20.35 -0.53 11.26
CA ILE A 117 -19.22 -0.73 10.35
C ILE A 117 -19.02 0.50 9.49
N TYR A 118 -17.82 1.07 9.56
CA TYR A 118 -17.36 2.14 8.69
C TYR A 118 -16.25 1.66 7.77
N LEU A 119 -16.29 2.09 6.50
CA LEU A 119 -15.26 1.82 5.51
C LEU A 119 -14.48 3.10 5.23
N LYS A 120 -13.17 3.11 5.46
CA LYS A 120 -12.27 4.16 4.97
C LYS A 120 -11.96 3.89 3.51
N ARG A 121 -12.53 4.71 2.61
CA ARG A 121 -12.68 4.45 1.17
C ARG A 121 -11.43 4.81 0.35
N GLU A 122 -10.30 4.09 0.57
CA GLU A 122 -9.08 4.28 -0.22
C GLU A 122 -9.21 3.73 -1.65
N ASP A 123 -10.21 2.92 -1.92
CA ASP A 123 -10.61 2.43 -3.23
C ASP A 123 -11.11 3.55 -4.18
N LEU A 124 -11.51 4.69 -3.64
CA LEU A 124 -11.96 5.86 -4.41
C LEU A 124 -10.83 6.82 -4.79
N ASN A 125 -9.62 6.63 -4.27
CA ASN A 125 -8.48 7.43 -4.68
C ASN A 125 -8.18 7.24 -6.17
N HIS A 126 -7.56 8.23 -6.79
CA HIS A 126 -6.98 8.05 -8.13
C HIS A 126 -6.07 6.80 -8.12
N THR A 127 -6.09 6.01 -9.18
CA THR A 127 -5.54 4.65 -9.33
C THR A 127 -6.35 3.53 -8.65
N GLY A 128 -7.24 3.83 -7.72
CA GLY A 128 -8.14 2.87 -7.08
C GLY A 128 -7.57 2.15 -5.87
N ALA A 129 -6.56 2.72 -5.20
CA ALA A 129 -5.97 2.18 -3.97
C ALA A 129 -5.17 3.23 -3.19
N HIS A 130 -4.78 2.90 -1.94
CA HIS A 130 -3.94 3.72 -1.07
C HIS A 130 -2.51 3.99 -1.61
N LYS A 131 -2.02 3.16 -2.54
CA LYS A 131 -0.62 3.22 -3.00
C LYS A 131 -0.20 4.58 -3.55
N ILE A 132 -1.12 5.30 -4.18
CA ILE A 132 -0.85 6.62 -4.77
C ILE A 132 -0.37 7.65 -3.75
N ASN A 133 -0.84 7.56 -2.48
CA ASN A 133 -0.42 8.49 -1.42
C ASN A 133 1.10 8.47 -1.23
N ASN A 134 1.66 7.27 -1.13
CA ASN A 134 3.09 7.05 -0.95
C ASN A 134 3.88 7.41 -2.22
N THR A 135 3.40 7.00 -3.41
CA THR A 135 4.15 7.23 -4.65
C THR A 135 4.24 8.70 -5.02
N ILE A 136 3.24 9.54 -4.70
CA ILE A 136 3.35 11.00 -4.82
C ILE A 136 4.49 11.52 -3.95
N GLY A 137 4.55 11.16 -2.66
CA GLY A 137 5.60 11.61 -1.76
C GLY A 137 7.00 11.20 -2.23
N GLN A 138 7.18 9.94 -2.62
CA GLN A 138 8.46 9.45 -3.12
C GLN A 138 8.83 10.06 -4.48
N ALA A 139 7.87 10.33 -5.37
CA ALA A 139 8.14 11.00 -6.64
C ALA A 139 8.62 12.45 -6.43
N LEU A 140 8.02 13.20 -5.51
CA LEU A 140 8.48 14.53 -5.14
C LEU A 140 9.91 14.50 -4.56
N LEU A 141 10.25 13.51 -3.73
CA LEU A 141 11.62 13.29 -3.26
C LEU A 141 12.57 12.95 -4.41
N THR A 142 12.13 12.14 -5.39
CA THR A 142 12.91 11.82 -6.59
C THR A 142 13.32 13.08 -7.34
N LEU A 143 12.38 14.00 -7.53
CA LEU A 143 12.64 15.30 -8.19
C LEU A 143 13.61 16.16 -7.40
N ARG A 144 13.45 16.23 -6.07
CA ARG A 144 14.35 16.99 -5.18
C ARG A 144 15.77 16.44 -5.19
N MET A 145 15.94 15.12 -5.28
CA MET A 145 17.26 14.48 -5.45
C MET A 145 17.83 14.61 -6.86
N GLY A 146 17.11 15.23 -7.79
CA GLY A 146 17.55 15.42 -9.19
C GLY A 146 17.56 14.15 -10.04
N LYS A 147 16.97 13.05 -9.56
CA LYS A 147 16.93 11.76 -10.27
C LYS A 147 15.89 11.80 -11.39
N LYS A 148 16.14 11.05 -12.46
CA LYS A 148 15.33 11.08 -13.70
C LYS A 148 14.64 9.76 -14.00
N ARG A 149 14.93 8.72 -13.21
CA ARG A 149 14.37 7.39 -13.36
C ARG A 149 13.84 6.90 -12.02
N VAL A 150 12.71 6.21 -12.07
CA VAL A 150 12.17 5.47 -10.93
C VAL A 150 12.04 4.00 -11.30
N ILE A 151 12.27 3.16 -10.31
CA ILE A 151 11.97 1.73 -10.38
C ILE A 151 11.01 1.36 -9.26
N ALA A 152 10.24 0.28 -9.46
CA ALA A 152 9.35 -0.26 -8.44
C ALA A 152 9.20 -1.77 -8.61
N GLU A 153 8.90 -2.45 -7.53
CA GLU A 153 8.36 -3.81 -7.51
C GLU A 153 6.83 -3.78 -7.48
N THR A 154 6.19 -4.86 -7.93
CA THR A 154 4.75 -5.00 -7.71
C THR A 154 4.31 -6.46 -7.76
N GLY A 155 3.35 -6.86 -6.90
CA GLY A 155 2.63 -8.13 -6.93
C GLY A 155 1.24 -7.95 -7.54
N ALA A 156 0.27 -7.46 -6.78
CA ALA A 156 -1.10 -7.18 -7.28
C ALA A 156 -1.18 -6.10 -8.37
N GLY A 157 -0.07 -5.48 -8.75
CA GLY A 157 0.00 -4.45 -9.79
C GLY A 157 -0.40 -3.06 -9.32
N GLN A 158 -1.02 -2.89 -8.16
CA GLN A 158 -1.50 -1.58 -7.70
C GLN A 158 -0.36 -0.60 -7.40
N HIS A 159 0.75 -1.08 -6.85
CA HIS A 159 1.92 -0.24 -6.63
C HIS A 159 2.58 0.15 -7.95
N GLY A 160 2.74 -0.79 -8.87
CA GLY A 160 3.27 -0.51 -10.21
C GLY A 160 2.41 0.50 -10.97
N VAL A 161 1.07 0.37 -10.92
CA VAL A 161 0.15 1.36 -11.51
C VAL A 161 0.32 2.74 -10.88
N ALA A 162 0.43 2.82 -9.54
CA ALA A 162 0.63 4.09 -8.85
C ALA A 162 1.99 4.71 -9.19
N THR A 163 3.06 3.90 -9.29
CA THR A 163 4.40 4.37 -9.70
C THR A 163 4.41 4.83 -11.15
N ALA A 164 3.82 4.07 -12.08
CA ALA A 164 3.68 4.49 -13.48
C ALA A 164 2.89 5.79 -13.61
N THR A 165 1.84 5.96 -12.79
CA THR A 165 1.02 7.18 -12.76
C THR A 165 1.85 8.41 -12.38
N VAL A 166 2.60 8.35 -11.28
CA VAL A 166 3.43 9.49 -10.85
C VAL A 166 4.62 9.72 -11.78
N ALA A 167 5.16 8.66 -12.38
CA ALA A 167 6.23 8.78 -13.37
C ALA A 167 5.74 9.53 -14.62
N ALA A 168 4.53 9.22 -15.10
CA ALA A 168 3.90 9.96 -16.20
C ALA A 168 3.61 11.41 -15.80
N LEU A 169 3.07 11.64 -14.61
CA LEU A 169 2.77 12.99 -14.10
C LEU A 169 4.01 13.89 -14.03
N PHE A 170 5.14 13.34 -13.59
CA PHE A 170 6.38 14.09 -13.37
C PHE A 170 7.45 13.89 -14.46
N ASN A 171 7.08 13.29 -15.58
CA ASN A 171 7.97 13.02 -16.72
C ASN A 171 9.26 12.29 -16.32
N LEU A 172 9.11 11.21 -15.54
CA LEU A 172 10.20 10.33 -15.11
C LEU A 172 10.19 9.03 -15.92
N LYS A 173 11.36 8.48 -16.22
CA LYS A 173 11.47 7.11 -16.75
C LYS A 173 11.03 6.13 -15.66
N CYS A 174 10.29 5.08 -16.04
CA CYS A 174 9.72 4.13 -15.10
C CYS A 174 9.91 2.69 -15.56
N ASP A 175 10.58 1.89 -14.72
CA ASP A 175 10.65 0.44 -14.87
C ASP A 175 9.99 -0.24 -13.68
N VAL A 176 9.08 -1.18 -13.96
CA VAL A 176 8.33 -1.91 -12.92
C VAL A 176 8.64 -3.40 -13.03
N TYR A 177 9.22 -3.96 -11.97
CA TYR A 177 9.51 -5.38 -11.83
C TYR A 177 8.26 -6.12 -11.34
N MET A 178 7.88 -7.19 -12.01
CA MET A 178 6.70 -7.98 -11.66
C MET A 178 6.94 -9.45 -11.97
N GLY A 179 6.61 -10.32 -11.02
CA GLY A 179 6.75 -11.76 -11.20
C GLY A 179 5.83 -12.30 -12.31
N ALA A 180 6.29 -13.28 -13.07
CA ALA A 180 5.54 -13.87 -14.20
C ALA A 180 4.17 -14.40 -13.78
N GLU A 181 4.06 -14.99 -12.58
CA GLU A 181 2.78 -15.46 -12.04
C GLU A 181 1.84 -14.29 -11.68
N ASP A 182 2.38 -13.22 -11.14
CA ASP A 182 1.62 -12.00 -10.84
C ASP A 182 1.14 -11.29 -12.11
N ILE A 183 1.98 -11.25 -13.17
CA ILE A 183 1.60 -10.73 -14.50
C ILE A 183 0.37 -11.48 -15.04
N ARG A 184 0.38 -12.82 -14.92
CA ARG A 184 -0.74 -13.67 -15.34
C ARG A 184 -2.03 -13.33 -14.57
N ARG A 185 -1.91 -13.21 -13.22
CA ARG A 185 -3.06 -12.93 -12.34
C ARG A 185 -3.62 -11.52 -12.51
N GLN A 186 -2.80 -10.55 -12.91
CA GLN A 186 -3.08 -9.12 -12.85
C GLN A 186 -2.84 -8.39 -14.19
N SER A 187 -3.19 -9.04 -15.30
CA SER A 187 -2.94 -8.56 -16.68
C SER A 187 -3.52 -7.17 -16.97
N LEU A 188 -4.66 -6.81 -16.36
CA LEU A 188 -5.26 -5.48 -16.48
C LEU A 188 -4.35 -4.39 -15.92
N ASN A 189 -3.73 -4.61 -14.79
CA ASN A 189 -2.79 -3.64 -14.20
C ASN A 189 -1.50 -3.53 -15.02
N VAL A 190 -1.02 -4.64 -15.59
CA VAL A 190 0.11 -4.64 -16.53
C VAL A 190 -0.19 -3.75 -17.74
N PHE A 191 -1.37 -3.89 -18.33
CA PHE A 191 -1.80 -3.06 -19.44
C PHE A 191 -1.89 -1.58 -19.07
N ARG A 192 -2.44 -1.25 -17.88
CA ARG A 192 -2.50 0.13 -17.38
C ARG A 192 -1.11 0.75 -17.22
N MET A 193 -0.13 0.03 -16.67
CA MET A 193 1.26 0.50 -16.54
C MET A 193 1.87 0.81 -17.89
N LYS A 194 1.71 -0.08 -18.87
CA LYS A 194 2.21 0.11 -20.24
C LYS A 194 1.55 1.32 -20.95
N LEU A 195 0.25 1.54 -20.74
CA LEU A 195 -0.44 2.73 -21.29
C LEU A 195 0.10 4.04 -20.73
N MET A 196 0.59 4.05 -19.49
CA MET A 196 1.22 5.23 -18.86
C MET A 196 2.72 5.36 -19.19
N GLY A 197 3.24 4.53 -20.10
CA GLY A 197 4.62 4.60 -20.57
C GLY A 197 5.64 3.89 -19.69
N ALA A 198 5.21 3.14 -18.66
CA ALA A 198 6.13 2.33 -17.88
C ALA A 198 6.55 1.06 -18.64
N ASN A 199 7.83 0.70 -18.49
CA ASN A 199 8.34 -0.60 -18.93
C ASN A 199 8.08 -1.62 -17.81
N VAL A 200 7.36 -2.71 -18.12
CA VAL A 200 7.10 -3.79 -17.17
C VAL A 200 8.07 -4.93 -17.45
N ILE A 201 8.96 -5.19 -16.49
CA ILE A 201 10.01 -6.21 -16.55
C ILE A 201 9.49 -7.46 -15.86
N GLU A 202 9.36 -8.53 -16.65
CA GLU A 202 8.90 -9.82 -16.18
C GLU A 202 10.01 -10.57 -15.45
N VAL A 203 9.74 -11.03 -14.22
CA VAL A 203 10.68 -11.76 -13.37
C VAL A 203 10.33 -13.26 -13.36
N HIS A 204 11.27 -14.09 -13.81
CA HIS A 204 11.12 -15.54 -13.94
C HIS A 204 11.85 -16.34 -12.85
N SER A 205 12.62 -15.68 -11.97
CA SER A 205 13.35 -16.33 -10.87
C SER A 205 12.42 -16.71 -9.71
N GLY A 206 12.81 -17.68 -8.91
CA GLY A 206 12.13 -18.09 -7.69
C GLY A 206 10.67 -18.51 -7.87
N SER A 207 9.81 -18.05 -6.97
CA SER A 207 8.36 -18.28 -7.02
C SER A 207 7.65 -17.45 -8.10
N LYS A 208 8.34 -16.55 -8.78
CA LYS A 208 7.83 -15.65 -9.82
C LYS A 208 6.72 -14.71 -9.29
N THR A 209 6.87 -14.27 -8.05
CA THR A 209 5.92 -13.40 -7.34
C THR A 209 6.62 -12.15 -6.79
N LEU A 210 5.91 -11.39 -5.95
CA LEU A 210 6.36 -10.12 -5.38
C LEU A 210 7.77 -10.18 -4.74
N LYS A 211 8.11 -11.26 -4.02
CA LYS A 211 9.44 -11.42 -3.38
C LYS A 211 10.56 -11.32 -4.41
N ASP A 212 10.41 -12.04 -5.53
CA ASP A 212 11.44 -12.09 -6.56
C ASP A 212 11.50 -10.81 -7.39
N ALA A 213 10.35 -10.17 -7.61
CA ALA A 213 10.28 -8.84 -8.22
C ALA A 213 11.05 -7.80 -7.39
N LEU A 214 10.93 -7.85 -6.06
CA LEU A 214 11.66 -6.96 -5.15
C LEU A 214 13.17 -7.23 -5.22
N ASN A 215 13.58 -8.50 -5.25
CA ASN A 215 14.99 -8.88 -5.42
C ASN A 215 15.60 -8.29 -6.71
N GLU A 216 14.89 -8.40 -7.85
CA GLU A 216 15.38 -7.87 -9.12
C GLU A 216 15.41 -6.32 -9.12
N ALA A 217 14.39 -5.66 -8.56
CA ALA A 217 14.40 -4.21 -8.41
C ALA A 217 15.58 -3.73 -7.55
N MET A 218 15.91 -4.42 -6.46
CA MET A 218 17.08 -4.10 -5.64
C MET A 218 18.40 -4.31 -6.39
N ARG A 219 18.50 -5.35 -7.23
CA ARG A 219 19.70 -5.58 -8.06
C ARG A 219 19.90 -4.47 -9.09
N ASP A 220 18.85 -4.04 -9.77
CA ASP A 220 18.93 -2.88 -10.68
C ASP A 220 19.34 -1.62 -9.90
N TRP A 221 18.71 -1.38 -8.75
CA TRP A 221 19.01 -0.19 -7.96
C TRP A 221 20.48 -0.11 -7.56
N MET A 222 21.10 -1.23 -7.14
CA MET A 222 22.52 -1.28 -6.81
C MET A 222 23.43 -0.82 -7.96
N GLY A 223 23.04 -1.07 -9.21
CA GLY A 223 23.79 -0.66 -10.39
C GLY A 223 23.42 0.71 -10.95
N SER A 224 22.39 1.38 -10.42
CA SER A 224 21.80 2.59 -11.02
C SER A 224 21.49 3.72 -10.03
N VAL A 225 22.02 3.64 -8.80
CA VAL A 225 21.68 4.55 -7.67
C VAL A 225 21.85 6.04 -7.98
N GLU A 226 22.81 6.41 -8.84
CA GLU A 226 23.09 7.82 -9.15
C GLU A 226 21.90 8.52 -9.82
N GLY A 227 21.29 7.88 -10.81
CA GLY A 227 20.20 8.46 -11.62
C GLY A 227 18.82 7.94 -11.29
N THR A 228 18.72 6.92 -10.43
CA THR A 228 17.50 6.16 -10.16
C THR A 228 17.10 6.24 -8.71
N HIS A 229 15.80 6.47 -8.45
CA HIS A 229 15.19 6.26 -7.15
C HIS A 229 14.33 4.99 -7.16
N TYR A 230 14.49 4.15 -6.15
CA TYR A 230 13.61 3.01 -5.94
C TYR A 230 12.39 3.44 -5.12
N ILE A 231 11.22 3.46 -5.75
CA ILE A 231 9.95 3.72 -5.06
C ILE A 231 9.45 2.40 -4.45
N ILE A 232 9.76 2.15 -3.19
CA ILE A 232 9.28 0.96 -2.48
C ILE A 232 7.79 1.10 -2.15
N GLY A 233 7.02 0.04 -2.44
CA GLY A 233 5.56 0.03 -2.34
C GLY A 233 5.00 -0.26 -0.96
N SER A 234 5.83 -0.59 0.03
CA SER A 234 5.38 -0.96 1.37
C SER A 234 6.25 -0.35 2.48
N VAL A 235 5.83 -0.53 3.75
CA VAL A 235 6.61 -0.17 4.94
C VAL A 235 7.70 -1.21 5.24
N ALA A 236 8.27 -1.78 4.18
CA ALA A 236 9.34 -2.77 4.19
C ALA A 236 10.62 -2.16 3.60
N GLY A 237 11.72 -2.90 3.70
CA GLY A 237 13.02 -2.44 3.20
C GLY A 237 13.87 -1.74 4.27
N PRO A 238 15.11 -1.34 3.90
CA PRO A 238 16.03 -0.68 4.82
C PRO A 238 15.51 0.72 5.21
N HIS A 239 15.97 1.22 6.37
CA HIS A 239 15.74 2.63 6.68
C HIS A 239 16.28 3.54 5.56
N PRO A 240 15.55 4.62 5.14
CA PRO A 240 14.39 5.22 5.78
C PRO A 240 13.02 4.74 5.27
N PHE A 241 12.95 3.77 4.36
CA PHE A 241 11.70 3.38 3.70
C PHE A 241 10.54 3.06 4.65
N PRO A 242 10.69 2.23 5.71
CA PRO A 242 9.56 1.93 6.58
C PRO A 242 8.92 3.17 7.20
N MET A 243 9.73 4.09 7.72
CA MET A 243 9.29 5.35 8.31
C MET A 243 8.64 6.26 7.26
N MET A 244 9.33 6.49 6.15
CA MET A 244 8.90 7.39 5.09
C MET A 244 7.56 6.95 4.47
N VAL A 245 7.42 5.67 4.15
CA VAL A 245 6.18 5.11 3.59
C VAL A 245 5.03 5.19 4.59
N ARG A 246 5.26 4.85 5.87
CA ARG A 246 4.27 5.05 6.94
C ARG A 246 3.77 6.50 6.98
N ASP A 247 4.68 7.45 6.98
CA ASP A 247 4.38 8.86 7.13
C ASP A 247 3.53 9.38 5.94
N PHE A 248 3.90 9.05 4.70
CA PHE A 248 3.09 9.38 3.52
C PHE A 248 1.71 8.70 3.53
N GLN A 249 1.61 7.49 4.06
CA GLN A 249 0.34 6.78 4.17
C GLN A 249 -0.51 7.24 5.38
N SER A 250 0.06 7.93 6.37
CA SER A 250 -0.64 8.32 7.59
C SER A 250 -1.78 9.31 7.39
N CYS A 251 -1.90 9.92 6.20
CA CYS A 251 -3.06 10.72 5.83
C CYS A 251 -4.39 9.95 6.01
N MET A 252 -4.41 8.63 5.71
CA MET A 252 -5.58 7.77 5.88
C MET A 252 -6.08 7.75 7.34
N GLY A 253 -5.17 7.50 8.28
CA GLY A 253 -5.51 7.40 9.69
C GLY A 253 -5.87 8.76 10.31
N ARG A 254 -5.15 9.84 9.93
CA ARG A 254 -5.49 11.20 10.37
C ARG A 254 -6.91 11.59 9.94
N GLU A 255 -7.25 11.34 8.67
CA GLU A 255 -8.58 11.59 8.14
C GLU A 255 -9.65 10.71 8.79
N ALA A 256 -9.39 9.40 8.94
CA ALA A 256 -10.33 8.47 9.56
C ALA A 256 -10.64 8.89 11.00
N ARG A 257 -9.62 9.33 11.76
CA ARG A 257 -9.76 9.83 13.13
C ARG A 257 -10.61 11.09 13.18
N ALA A 258 -10.31 12.08 12.34
CA ALA A 258 -11.07 13.34 12.28
C ALA A 258 -12.53 13.10 11.84
N GLN A 259 -12.75 12.32 10.80
CA GLN A 259 -14.07 11.99 10.27
C GLN A 259 -14.92 11.18 11.28
N CYS A 260 -14.30 10.27 12.04
CA CYS A 260 -15.03 9.53 13.08
C CYS A 260 -15.47 10.45 14.22
N LEU A 261 -14.62 11.39 14.64
CA LEU A 261 -14.98 12.42 15.63
C LEU A 261 -16.10 13.33 15.12
N GLU A 262 -16.08 13.71 13.85
CA GLU A 262 -17.13 14.53 13.22
C GLU A 262 -18.48 13.78 13.14
N LEU A 263 -18.45 12.50 12.73
CA LEU A 263 -19.67 11.72 12.48
C LEU A 263 -20.30 11.15 13.77
N GLU A 264 -19.48 10.73 14.72
CA GLU A 264 -19.90 9.95 15.89
C GLU A 264 -19.60 10.66 17.23
N GLY A 265 -18.93 11.81 17.23
CA GLY A 265 -18.53 12.55 18.43
C GLY A 265 -17.44 11.87 19.27
N ARG A 266 -16.90 10.73 18.81
CA ARG A 266 -15.90 9.93 19.54
C ARG A 266 -15.00 9.14 18.60
N LEU A 267 -13.92 8.57 19.15
CA LEU A 267 -13.04 7.65 18.43
C LEU A 267 -13.70 6.28 18.22
N PRO A 268 -13.24 5.50 17.21
CA PRO A 268 -13.72 4.13 17.02
C PRO A 268 -13.27 3.22 18.17
N ASP A 269 -13.99 2.13 18.38
CA ASP A 269 -13.58 1.08 19.32
C ASP A 269 -12.52 0.16 18.69
N VAL A 270 -12.63 -0.08 17.37
CA VAL A 270 -11.72 -0.97 16.63
C VAL A 270 -11.38 -0.38 15.27
N VAL A 271 -10.10 -0.49 14.88
CA VAL A 271 -9.62 -0.24 13.51
C VAL A 271 -9.03 -1.52 12.95
N ILE A 272 -9.46 -1.93 11.75
CA ILE A 272 -9.05 -3.18 11.11
C ILE A 272 -8.44 -2.86 9.74
N ALA A 273 -7.30 -3.48 9.44
CA ALA A 273 -6.66 -3.39 8.13
C ALA A 273 -5.95 -4.70 7.76
N CYS A 274 -5.96 -5.05 6.47
CA CYS A 274 -5.17 -6.20 5.99
C CYS A 274 -3.67 -5.89 6.02
N VAL A 275 -2.85 -6.94 6.20
CA VAL A 275 -1.40 -6.85 6.31
C VAL A 275 -0.74 -7.88 5.39
N GLY A 276 -0.04 -7.36 4.34
CA GLY A 276 1.00 -8.07 3.63
C GLY A 276 2.34 -7.45 4.06
N GLY A 277 3.01 -6.65 3.20
CA GLY A 277 4.12 -5.81 3.66
C GLY A 277 3.69 -4.71 4.66
N GLY A 278 2.40 -4.36 4.72
CA GLY A 278 1.78 -3.61 5.82
C GLY A 278 1.55 -2.12 5.60
N SER A 279 1.79 -1.54 4.40
CA SER A 279 1.70 -0.08 4.22
C SER A 279 0.31 0.51 4.46
N ASN A 280 -0.73 -0.20 4.05
CA ASN A 280 -2.12 0.20 4.30
C ASN A 280 -2.43 0.21 5.81
N ALA A 281 -2.03 -0.84 6.51
CA ALA A 281 -2.25 -0.95 7.95
C ALA A 281 -1.41 0.06 8.74
N ALA A 282 -0.12 0.25 8.40
CA ALA A 282 0.72 1.26 9.03
C ALA A 282 0.14 2.67 8.87
N GLY A 283 -0.33 3.00 7.67
CA GLY A 283 -0.92 4.32 7.39
C GLY A 283 -2.16 4.62 8.19
N ILE A 284 -3.06 3.65 8.37
CA ILE A 284 -4.26 3.89 9.17
C ILE A 284 -3.99 3.75 10.67
N PHE A 285 -3.12 2.84 11.12
CA PHE A 285 -2.86 2.58 12.53
C PHE A 285 -2.01 3.66 13.21
N ALA A 286 -0.96 4.15 12.54
CA ALA A 286 0.01 5.06 13.16
C ALA A 286 -0.64 6.26 13.86
N PRO A 287 -1.62 6.98 13.29
CA PRO A 287 -2.31 8.07 13.97
C PRO A 287 -3.16 7.65 15.17
N PHE A 288 -3.51 6.34 15.31
CA PHE A 288 -4.25 5.81 16.45
C PHE A 288 -3.35 5.15 17.52
N VAL A 289 -2.04 5.04 17.27
CA VAL A 289 -1.10 4.45 18.25
C VAL A 289 -1.18 5.13 19.63
N PRO A 290 -1.29 6.48 19.73
CA PRO A 290 -1.45 7.16 21.02
C PRO A 290 -2.80 6.87 21.71
N ASP A 291 -3.84 6.58 20.94
CA ASP A 291 -5.22 6.40 21.45
C ASP A 291 -5.38 4.98 22.03
N LYS A 292 -4.96 4.75 23.27
CA LYS A 292 -4.94 3.42 23.91
C LYS A 292 -6.29 2.73 24.01
N SER A 293 -7.39 3.49 23.98
CA SER A 293 -8.76 2.96 23.97
C SER A 293 -9.18 2.36 22.63
N VAL A 294 -8.47 2.67 21.55
CA VAL A 294 -8.71 2.13 20.21
C VAL A 294 -7.95 0.82 20.03
N ARG A 295 -8.69 -0.28 19.89
CA ARG A 295 -8.12 -1.59 19.53
C ARG A 295 -7.75 -1.59 18.05
N MET A 296 -6.60 -2.11 17.69
CA MET A 296 -6.14 -2.24 16.30
C MET A 296 -5.91 -3.70 15.95
N ILE A 297 -6.43 -4.14 14.79
CA ILE A 297 -6.30 -5.52 14.33
C ILE A 297 -5.73 -5.54 12.91
N GLY A 298 -4.53 -6.09 12.78
CA GLY A 298 -3.91 -6.43 11.49
C GLY A 298 -4.36 -7.83 11.04
N VAL A 299 -4.78 -7.95 9.78
CA VAL A 299 -5.32 -9.22 9.26
C VAL A 299 -4.42 -9.72 8.13
N GLU A 300 -3.78 -10.86 8.37
CA GLU A 300 -2.87 -11.55 7.46
C GLU A 300 -3.58 -12.61 6.62
N ALA A 301 -2.95 -13.06 5.53
CA ALA A 301 -3.46 -14.15 4.71
C ALA A 301 -3.15 -15.51 5.35
N GLY A 302 -4.19 -16.16 5.85
CA GLY A 302 -4.15 -17.54 6.38
C GLY A 302 -4.12 -18.60 5.29
N GLY A 303 -4.31 -18.20 4.01
CA GLY A 303 -4.16 -19.07 2.86
C GLY A 303 -5.05 -20.32 2.89
N ARG A 304 -4.45 -21.46 2.56
CA ARG A 304 -5.12 -22.78 2.46
C ARG A 304 -4.86 -23.69 3.68
N GLY A 305 -3.97 -23.31 4.58
CA GLY A 305 -3.59 -24.12 5.72
C GLY A 305 -2.44 -23.51 6.53
N SER A 306 -2.04 -24.18 7.61
CA SER A 306 -1.03 -23.69 8.56
C SER A 306 0.41 -24.11 8.25
N ALA A 307 0.64 -24.98 7.28
CA ALA A 307 1.99 -25.37 6.90
C ALA A 307 2.70 -24.28 6.09
N LEU A 308 4.03 -24.17 6.21
CA LEU A 308 4.85 -23.29 5.36
C LEU A 308 4.52 -23.54 3.88
N GLY A 309 4.46 -22.47 3.09
CA GLY A 309 4.04 -22.52 1.69
C GLY A 309 2.53 -22.49 1.46
N GLN A 310 1.71 -22.58 2.51
CA GLN A 310 0.25 -22.58 2.40
C GLN A 310 -0.41 -21.28 2.86
N HIS A 311 0.33 -20.36 3.47
CA HIS A 311 -0.14 -19.08 4.00
C HIS A 311 0.92 -17.99 3.85
N ALA A 312 0.55 -16.74 4.14
CA ALA A 312 1.46 -15.60 4.25
C ALA A 312 1.25 -14.84 5.59
N ALA A 313 0.96 -15.59 6.66
CA ALA A 313 0.69 -15.07 8.00
C ALA A 313 2.00 -14.85 8.77
N THR A 314 2.77 -13.87 8.37
CA THR A 314 4.14 -13.63 8.81
C THR A 314 4.24 -13.28 10.29
N LEU A 315 3.39 -12.39 10.80
CA LEU A 315 3.39 -12.00 12.21
C LEU A 315 2.79 -13.10 13.10
N SER A 316 1.79 -13.83 12.59
CA SER A 316 1.14 -14.88 13.36
C SER A 316 1.99 -16.15 13.50
N GLN A 317 2.81 -16.49 12.50
CA GLN A 317 3.50 -17.78 12.40
C GLN A 317 5.01 -17.68 12.09
N GLY A 318 5.52 -16.50 11.71
CA GLY A 318 6.94 -16.29 11.40
C GLY A 318 7.82 -16.10 12.63
N LYS A 319 9.11 -15.91 12.37
CA LYS A 319 10.16 -15.66 13.37
C LYS A 319 10.96 -14.42 12.97
N PRO A 320 11.63 -13.72 13.92
CA PRO A 320 12.56 -12.65 13.57
C PRO A 320 13.66 -13.10 12.61
N GLY A 321 13.95 -12.28 11.60
CA GLY A 321 14.99 -12.54 10.62
C GLY A 321 15.20 -11.33 9.71
N VAL A 322 16.23 -11.38 8.85
CA VAL A 322 16.56 -10.32 7.90
C VAL A 322 16.03 -10.66 6.52
N LEU A 323 15.25 -9.74 5.93
CA LEU A 323 14.78 -9.85 4.56
C LEU A 323 14.74 -8.45 3.92
N HIS A 324 15.17 -8.35 2.66
CA HIS A 324 15.10 -7.12 1.86
C HIS A 324 15.66 -5.88 2.59
N GLY A 325 16.76 -6.07 3.33
CA GLY A 325 17.50 -4.99 3.97
C GLY A 325 16.99 -4.53 5.34
N MET A 326 16.05 -5.26 5.96
CA MET A 326 15.51 -4.95 7.29
C MET A 326 15.46 -6.18 8.19
N MET A 327 15.59 -5.99 9.51
CA MET A 327 15.22 -6.98 10.52
C MET A 327 13.71 -6.88 10.78
N SER A 328 12.97 -7.99 10.67
CA SER A 328 11.53 -8.05 10.95
C SER A 328 11.09 -9.48 11.24
N TYR A 329 9.78 -9.76 11.34
CA TYR A 329 9.25 -11.11 11.26
C TYR A 329 9.26 -11.58 9.80
N ILE A 330 9.68 -12.81 9.57
CA ILE A 330 9.69 -13.47 8.26
C ILE A 330 9.21 -14.92 8.37
N LEU A 331 8.65 -15.43 7.28
CA LEU A 331 8.38 -16.87 7.12
C LEU A 331 9.66 -17.51 6.56
N GLN A 332 10.24 -18.41 7.34
CA GLN A 332 11.51 -19.08 7.03
C GLN A 332 11.46 -20.53 7.51
N ASP A 333 12.22 -21.38 6.84
CA ASP A 333 12.42 -22.77 7.22
C ASP A 333 13.40 -22.92 8.41
N GLU A 334 13.77 -24.17 8.74
CA GLU A 334 14.69 -24.49 9.84
C GLU A 334 16.13 -24.02 9.58
N ASP A 335 16.52 -23.91 8.31
CA ASP A 335 17.83 -23.42 7.88
C ASP A 335 17.88 -21.89 7.74
N GLY A 336 16.77 -21.19 8.04
CA GLY A 336 16.65 -19.73 7.95
C GLY A 336 16.43 -19.22 6.52
N GLN A 337 16.16 -20.10 5.54
CA GLN A 337 15.81 -19.69 4.19
C GLN A 337 14.36 -19.19 4.15
N THR A 338 14.14 -18.12 3.37
CA THR A 338 12.79 -17.58 3.18
C THR A 338 11.88 -18.62 2.54
N ALA A 339 10.81 -18.97 3.22
CA ALA A 339 9.85 -19.95 2.74
C ALA A 339 9.01 -19.41 1.57
N ASP A 340 8.51 -20.30 0.74
CA ASP A 340 7.42 -19.98 -0.16
C ASP A 340 6.17 -19.63 0.64
N VAL A 341 5.30 -18.81 0.05
CA VAL A 341 4.06 -18.35 0.68
C VAL A 341 2.89 -18.54 -0.26
N HIS A 342 1.69 -18.43 0.26
CA HIS A 342 0.48 -18.48 -0.53
C HIS A 342 -0.60 -17.53 0.02
N SER A 343 -1.24 -16.83 -0.90
CA SER A 343 -2.47 -16.07 -0.65
C SER A 343 -3.30 -16.02 -1.94
N VAL A 344 -4.62 -16.09 -1.80
CA VAL A 344 -5.56 -15.79 -2.90
C VAL A 344 -5.38 -14.35 -3.38
N SER A 345 -4.91 -13.48 -2.52
CA SER A 345 -4.62 -12.08 -2.79
C SER A 345 -3.13 -11.88 -3.11
N ALA A 346 -2.80 -11.51 -4.35
CA ALA A 346 -1.42 -11.25 -4.77
C ALA A 346 -0.73 -10.13 -3.96
N GLY A 347 -1.49 -9.18 -3.39
CA GLY A 347 -0.94 -8.11 -2.57
C GLY A 347 -0.61 -8.50 -1.13
N LEU A 348 -1.05 -9.69 -0.67
CA LEU A 348 -0.69 -10.27 0.63
C LEU A 348 0.29 -11.45 0.51
N ASP A 349 0.68 -11.82 -0.71
CA ASP A 349 1.56 -12.95 -1.03
C ASP A 349 3.03 -12.55 -0.83
N TYR A 350 3.44 -12.37 0.44
CA TYR A 350 4.76 -11.88 0.82
C TYR A 350 5.23 -12.50 2.14
N PRO A 351 6.45 -13.05 2.21
CA PRO A 351 6.96 -13.78 3.38
C PRO A 351 7.52 -12.89 4.50
N GLY A 352 7.44 -11.57 4.36
CA GLY A 352 7.93 -10.60 5.33
C GLY A 352 6.86 -9.56 5.68
N VAL A 353 7.20 -8.66 6.60
CA VAL A 353 6.32 -7.57 7.04
C VAL A 353 7.15 -6.37 7.47
N GLY A 354 6.57 -5.18 7.44
CA GLY A 354 7.23 -3.97 7.92
C GLY A 354 7.67 -4.06 9.38
N PRO A 355 8.87 -3.55 9.73
CA PRO A 355 9.45 -3.70 11.05
C PRO A 355 8.65 -3.01 12.15
N GLU A 356 7.92 -1.95 11.85
CA GLU A 356 7.06 -1.29 12.82
C GLU A 356 5.87 -2.16 13.21
N HIS A 357 5.35 -3.01 12.31
CA HIS A 357 4.34 -4.01 12.65
C HIS A 357 4.88 -5.09 13.60
N ALA A 358 6.12 -5.54 13.39
CA ALA A 358 6.80 -6.44 14.31
C ALA A 358 6.92 -5.82 15.71
N TYR A 359 7.34 -4.55 15.78
CA TYR A 359 7.41 -3.80 17.01
C TYR A 359 6.03 -3.64 17.70
N TRP A 360 4.99 -3.29 16.97
CA TRP A 360 3.64 -3.14 17.53
C TRP A 360 3.06 -4.46 18.04
N LYS A 361 3.37 -5.57 17.38
CA LYS A 361 3.00 -6.90 17.85
C LYS A 361 3.62 -7.21 19.21
N ASP A 362 4.94 -7.08 19.32
CA ASP A 362 5.69 -7.43 20.53
C ASP A 362 5.36 -6.46 21.68
N ALA A 363 5.08 -5.20 21.38
CA ALA A 363 4.60 -4.22 22.35
C ALA A 363 3.13 -4.43 22.76
N GLY A 364 2.42 -5.40 22.18
CA GLY A 364 1.00 -5.65 22.44
C GLY A 364 0.08 -4.50 22.01
N ARG A 365 0.56 -3.62 21.08
CA ARG A 365 -0.24 -2.46 20.65
C ARG A 365 -1.22 -2.81 19.53
N VAL A 366 -0.86 -3.72 18.66
CA VAL A 366 -1.69 -4.22 17.56
C VAL A 366 -1.80 -5.73 17.68
N GLU A 367 -3.03 -6.23 17.57
CA GLU A 367 -3.32 -7.67 17.49
C GLU A 367 -3.22 -8.09 16.01
N TYR A 368 -2.62 -9.25 15.76
CA TYR A 368 -2.53 -9.81 14.41
C TYR A 368 -3.22 -11.16 14.37
N VAL A 369 -4.05 -11.34 13.34
CA VAL A 369 -4.84 -12.54 13.10
C VAL A 369 -4.77 -12.92 11.63
N SER A 370 -5.13 -14.15 11.29
CA SER A 370 -5.18 -14.61 9.90
C SER A 370 -6.60 -15.02 9.47
N ILE A 371 -6.86 -14.82 8.18
CA ILE A 371 -8.11 -15.20 7.50
C ILE A 371 -7.75 -16.07 6.31
N THR A 372 -8.48 -17.17 6.14
CA THR A 372 -8.29 -18.12 5.04
C THR A 372 -8.76 -17.58 3.70
N ASP A 373 -8.27 -18.18 2.61
CA ASP A 373 -8.71 -17.84 1.24
C ASP A 373 -10.22 -17.95 1.05
N ALA A 374 -10.84 -19.00 1.62
CA ALA A 374 -12.28 -19.22 1.53
C ALA A 374 -13.06 -18.09 2.23
N GLU A 375 -12.67 -17.73 3.44
CA GLU A 375 -13.30 -16.64 4.20
C GLU A 375 -13.13 -15.28 3.48
N ALA A 376 -11.98 -15.05 2.87
CA ALA A 376 -11.73 -13.83 2.10
C ALA A 376 -12.61 -13.77 0.84
N LEU A 377 -12.78 -14.88 0.09
CA LEU A 377 -13.66 -14.95 -1.07
C LEU A 377 -15.14 -14.75 -0.70
N GLU A 378 -15.59 -15.30 0.41
CA GLU A 378 -16.95 -15.06 0.94
C GLU A 378 -17.15 -13.57 1.29
N ALA A 379 -16.19 -12.95 1.97
CA ALA A 379 -16.26 -11.55 2.36
C ALA A 379 -16.20 -10.60 1.16
N PHE A 380 -15.43 -10.93 0.11
CA PHE A 380 -15.43 -10.21 -1.15
C PHE A 380 -16.82 -10.14 -1.77
N GLN A 381 -17.49 -11.30 -1.88
CA GLN A 381 -18.84 -11.38 -2.43
C GLN A 381 -19.87 -10.71 -1.51
N LEU A 382 -19.69 -10.83 -0.18
CA LEU A 382 -20.58 -10.25 0.80
C LEU A 382 -20.65 -8.73 0.67
N LEU A 383 -19.50 -8.03 0.65
CA LEU A 383 -19.47 -6.58 0.50
C LEU A 383 -20.08 -6.14 -0.83
N ALA A 384 -19.76 -6.84 -1.91
CA ALA A 384 -20.34 -6.57 -3.24
C ALA A 384 -21.86 -6.64 -3.21
N ARG A 385 -22.44 -7.68 -2.60
CA ARG A 385 -23.90 -7.87 -2.51
C ARG A 385 -24.59 -6.95 -1.51
N CYS A 386 -23.91 -6.60 -0.40
CA CYS A 386 -24.50 -5.73 0.63
C CYS A 386 -24.42 -4.25 0.24
N GLU A 387 -23.29 -3.78 -0.23
CA GLU A 387 -23.04 -2.34 -0.39
C GLU A 387 -22.83 -1.91 -1.85
N GLY A 388 -22.79 -2.87 -2.80
CA GLY A 388 -22.45 -2.58 -4.19
C GLY A 388 -20.99 -2.15 -4.38
N ILE A 389 -20.12 -2.53 -3.45
CA ILE A 389 -18.69 -2.19 -3.45
C ILE A 389 -17.89 -3.45 -3.69
N LEU A 390 -17.08 -3.47 -4.75
CA LEU A 390 -16.11 -4.53 -5.01
C LEU A 390 -14.81 -4.20 -4.27
N PRO A 391 -14.51 -4.86 -3.13
CA PRO A 391 -13.24 -4.61 -2.43
C PRO A 391 -12.10 -5.30 -3.14
N ALA A 392 -10.87 -4.83 -2.99
CA ALA A 392 -9.72 -5.65 -3.32
C ALA A 392 -9.69 -6.92 -2.45
N LEU A 393 -9.19 -8.05 -2.99
CA LEU A 393 -9.06 -9.31 -2.24
C LEU A 393 -8.23 -9.14 -0.96
N GLU A 394 -7.28 -8.21 -0.97
CA GLU A 394 -6.54 -7.81 0.21
C GLU A 394 -7.49 -7.39 1.33
N THR A 395 -8.39 -6.44 1.04
CA THR A 395 -9.33 -5.90 2.04
C THR A 395 -10.39 -6.91 2.45
N ALA A 396 -10.73 -7.86 1.59
CA ALA A 396 -11.70 -8.91 1.91
C ALA A 396 -11.32 -9.69 3.18
N HIS A 397 -10.02 -9.86 3.45
CA HIS A 397 -9.52 -10.44 4.71
C HIS A 397 -9.94 -9.60 5.93
N ALA A 398 -9.80 -8.27 5.85
CA ALA A 398 -10.21 -7.36 6.94
C ALA A 398 -11.74 -7.37 7.15
N ILE A 399 -12.52 -7.49 6.06
CA ILE A 399 -13.99 -7.59 6.12
C ILE A 399 -14.41 -8.90 6.79
N ALA A 400 -13.77 -10.03 6.44
CA ALA A 400 -14.03 -11.32 7.07
C ALA A 400 -13.78 -11.29 8.58
N GLN A 401 -12.67 -10.67 9.00
CA GLN A 401 -12.36 -10.50 10.43
C GLN A 401 -13.39 -9.61 11.15
N ALA A 402 -13.83 -8.53 10.51
CA ALA A 402 -14.90 -7.69 11.07
C ALA A 402 -16.18 -8.50 11.31
N GLY A 403 -16.56 -9.38 10.39
CA GLY A 403 -17.71 -10.27 10.55
C GLY A 403 -17.61 -11.22 11.76
N LYS A 404 -16.40 -11.69 12.10
CA LYS A 404 -16.16 -12.57 13.27
C LYS A 404 -16.38 -11.85 14.60
N ILE A 405 -16.19 -10.54 14.66
CA ILE A 405 -16.22 -9.77 15.92
C ILE A 405 -17.43 -8.84 16.07
N ALA A 406 -17.93 -8.27 14.98
CA ALA A 406 -18.97 -7.22 15.03
C ALA A 406 -20.25 -7.67 15.76
N GLY A 407 -20.75 -8.86 15.47
CA GLY A 407 -21.96 -9.41 16.11
C GLY A 407 -21.83 -9.66 17.62
N LYS A 408 -20.59 -9.71 18.14
CA LYS A 408 -20.30 -9.88 19.56
C LYS A 408 -20.16 -8.56 20.31
N MET A 409 -20.19 -7.44 19.61
CA MET A 409 -20.07 -6.10 20.15
C MET A 409 -21.44 -5.44 20.25
N SER A 410 -21.63 -4.53 21.19
CA SER A 410 -22.88 -3.76 21.31
C SER A 410 -23.06 -2.79 20.15
N LYS A 411 -24.33 -2.40 19.86
CA LYS A 411 -24.70 -1.59 18.69
C LYS A 411 -24.16 -0.15 18.72
N ASP A 412 -23.72 0.33 19.87
CA ASP A 412 -23.06 1.63 20.03
C ASP A 412 -21.58 1.62 19.67
N LYS A 413 -21.00 0.42 19.53
CA LYS A 413 -19.59 0.25 19.16
C LYS A 413 -19.34 0.55 17.68
N ILE A 414 -18.10 0.98 17.37
CA ILE A 414 -17.68 1.42 16.04
C ILE A 414 -16.47 0.64 15.60
N ILE A 415 -16.58 0.03 14.42
CA ILE A 415 -15.46 -0.60 13.73
C ILE A 415 -15.15 0.19 12.45
N ILE A 416 -13.90 0.61 12.26
CA ILE A 416 -13.43 1.16 11.00
C ILE A 416 -12.60 0.07 10.29
N ILE A 417 -12.96 -0.23 9.04
CA ILE A 417 -12.19 -1.09 8.14
C ILE A 417 -11.51 -0.20 7.09
N ASN A 418 -10.19 -0.32 6.92
CA ASN A 418 -9.51 0.35 5.83
C ASN A 418 -9.76 -0.40 4.51
N LEU A 419 -10.61 0.14 3.66
CA LEU A 419 -10.88 -0.40 2.32
C LEU A 419 -9.75 0.04 1.39
N SER A 420 -8.64 -0.69 1.44
CA SER A 420 -7.32 -0.32 0.93
C SER A 420 -7.25 -0.15 -0.59
N GLY A 421 -8.18 -0.78 -1.33
CA GLY A 421 -8.27 -0.69 -2.78
C GLY A 421 -9.52 -1.35 -3.33
N ARG A 422 -9.81 -1.10 -4.61
CA ARG A 422 -10.96 -1.67 -5.33
C ARG A 422 -10.62 -3.00 -5.98
N GLY A 423 -11.64 -3.84 -6.15
CA GLY A 423 -11.54 -5.23 -6.59
C GLY A 423 -11.71 -5.46 -8.08
N ASP A 424 -11.85 -4.41 -8.91
CA ASP A 424 -11.97 -4.61 -10.38
C ASP A 424 -10.82 -5.44 -10.95
N LYS A 425 -9.62 -5.24 -10.41
CA LYS A 425 -8.42 -6.00 -10.77
C LYS A 425 -8.53 -7.50 -10.48
N ASP A 426 -9.35 -7.88 -9.49
CA ASP A 426 -9.46 -9.25 -8.97
C ASP A 426 -10.62 -10.02 -9.58
N CYS A 427 -11.55 -9.35 -10.31
CA CYS A 427 -12.77 -9.96 -10.81
C CYS A 427 -12.52 -11.19 -11.69
N GLN A 428 -11.50 -11.16 -12.55
CA GLN A 428 -11.17 -12.30 -13.40
C GLN A 428 -10.67 -13.50 -12.59
N GLU A 429 -9.81 -13.27 -11.61
CA GLU A 429 -9.30 -14.34 -10.76
C GLU A 429 -10.39 -14.88 -9.83
N VAL A 430 -11.25 -14.01 -9.28
CA VAL A 430 -12.40 -14.42 -8.46
C VAL A 430 -13.38 -15.28 -9.30
N ALA A 431 -13.70 -14.87 -10.54
CA ALA A 431 -14.55 -15.66 -11.43
C ALA A 431 -13.96 -17.08 -11.63
N ARG A 432 -12.66 -17.17 -11.97
CA ARG A 432 -11.96 -18.46 -12.14
C ARG A 432 -11.99 -19.33 -10.88
N LEU A 433 -11.97 -18.73 -9.69
CA LEU A 433 -12.01 -19.46 -8.43
C LEU A 433 -13.41 -19.92 -8.03
N LEU A 434 -14.44 -19.17 -8.40
CA LEU A 434 -15.85 -19.50 -8.12
C LEU A 434 -16.44 -20.52 -9.10
N GLU A 435 -15.82 -20.74 -10.27
CA GLU A 435 -16.22 -21.76 -11.25
C GLU A 435 -15.67 -23.16 -10.94
N LYS A 436 -14.77 -23.27 -9.93
CA LYS A 436 -14.21 -24.54 -9.44
C LYS A 436 -15.00 -25.09 -8.27
#